data_93402b84252497867c12803153ece8d4
#
_entry.id   93402b84252497867c12803153ece8d4
#
_cell.length_a   1.000
_cell.length_b   1.000
_cell.length_c   1.000
_cell.angle_alpha   90.00
_cell.angle_beta   90.00
_cell.angle_gamma   90.00
#
_symmetry.space_group_name_H-M   'P 1'
#
loop_
_entity.id
_entity.type
_entity.pdbx_description
1 polymer ?
#
loop_
_entity_poly.entity_id
_entity_poly.type
_entity_poly.pdbx_seq_one_letter_code
_entity_poly.pdbx_strand_id
1 'polypeptide(L)'
;MSCDFFVWYPQKQISNVEATELYVRVCDGDGTDLAPNPSVDAFYAELTARHPEIDTIPELKIDDHDYCPWSCKLDHSPSHVIICCVWSKASDVHELVKVLARKHGLALYDPQSERVSYPDGSTCGSVKKGMSRTAAWVLGSFTLLFAVILVYSERMAPSRAPLIIYVFAGLCVLLAVVCFRQAWR
;
A
#
# COMPACT_ATOMS: atom_id res chain seq x y z
N MET A 1 6.25 -5.85 -10.76
CA MET A 1 5.60 -5.89 -9.43
C MET A 1 4.30 -5.13 -9.58
N SER A 2 3.16 -5.73 -9.23
CA SER A 2 1.81 -5.17 -9.32
C SER A 2 1.26 -4.80 -7.96
N CYS A 3 0.23 -3.97 -7.97
CA CYS A 3 -0.55 -3.57 -6.81
C CYS A 3 -2.02 -3.84 -7.11
N ASP A 4 -2.72 -4.44 -6.17
CA ASP A 4 -4.09 -4.89 -6.38
C ASP A 4 -5.06 -4.09 -5.50
N PHE A 5 -6.28 -3.89 -6.01
CA PHE A 5 -7.40 -3.29 -5.29
C PHE A 5 -8.64 -4.12 -5.55
N PHE A 6 -9.48 -4.26 -4.54
CA PHE A 6 -10.71 -5.03 -4.63
C PHE A 6 -11.91 -4.14 -4.28
N VAL A 7 -12.90 -4.09 -5.17
CA VAL A 7 -14.09 -3.24 -5.06
C VAL A 7 -15.35 -4.08 -5.15
N TRP A 8 -16.30 -3.87 -4.21
CA TRP A 8 -17.59 -4.58 -4.17
C TRP A 8 -18.70 -3.73 -3.56
N TYR A 9 -19.95 -4.14 -3.72
CA TYR A 9 -21.09 -3.51 -3.02
C TYR A 9 -21.20 -4.05 -1.59
N PRO A 10 -21.01 -3.21 -0.55
CA PRO A 10 -21.06 -3.65 0.84
C PRO A 10 -22.51 -3.76 1.33
N GLN A 11 -22.99 -4.96 1.58
CA GLN A 11 -24.29 -5.18 2.26
C GLN A 11 -24.21 -4.83 3.76
N LYS A 12 -23.03 -5.00 4.35
CA LYS A 12 -22.68 -4.64 5.72
C LYS A 12 -21.20 -4.27 5.78
N GLN A 13 -20.83 -3.55 6.82
CA GLN A 13 -19.41 -3.36 7.12
C GLN A 13 -18.82 -4.65 7.69
N ILE A 14 -17.64 -5.02 7.23
CA ILE A 14 -16.86 -6.18 7.66
C ILE A 14 -15.49 -5.72 8.17
N SER A 15 -14.85 -6.54 8.99
CA SER A 15 -13.48 -6.28 9.45
C SER A 15 -12.47 -6.42 8.31
N ASN A 16 -11.25 -5.90 8.51
CA ASN A 16 -10.16 -6.09 7.55
C ASN A 16 -9.77 -7.57 7.38
N VAL A 17 -9.90 -8.38 8.43
CA VAL A 17 -9.64 -9.83 8.37
C VAL A 17 -10.67 -10.52 7.46
N GLU A 18 -11.96 -10.25 7.67
CA GLU A 18 -13.03 -10.78 6.82
C GLU A 18 -12.90 -10.30 5.36
N ALA A 19 -12.45 -9.04 5.14
CA ALA A 19 -12.21 -8.52 3.79
C ALA A 19 -11.01 -9.19 3.12
N THR A 20 -9.96 -9.51 3.88
CA THR A 20 -8.82 -10.29 3.37
C THR A 20 -9.25 -11.69 2.94
N GLU A 21 -10.03 -12.38 3.79
CA GLU A 21 -10.55 -13.71 3.48
C GLU A 21 -11.49 -13.69 2.26
N LEU A 22 -12.34 -12.67 2.18
CA LEU A 22 -13.24 -12.48 1.04
C LEU A 22 -12.46 -12.25 -0.25
N TYR A 23 -11.45 -11.36 -0.23
CA TYR A 23 -10.58 -11.09 -1.38
C TYR A 23 -9.87 -12.36 -1.86
N VAL A 24 -9.27 -13.13 -0.94
CA VAL A 24 -8.58 -14.39 -1.30
C VAL A 24 -9.54 -15.38 -1.95
N ARG A 25 -10.74 -15.58 -1.39
CA ARG A 25 -11.75 -16.47 -1.98
C ARG A 25 -12.18 -16.03 -3.37
N VAL A 26 -12.38 -14.72 -3.57
CA VAL A 26 -12.73 -14.19 -4.89
C VAL A 26 -11.60 -14.40 -5.89
N CYS A 27 -10.35 -14.21 -5.50
CA CYS A 27 -9.18 -14.54 -6.35
C CYS A 27 -9.10 -16.03 -6.70
N ASP A 28 -9.59 -16.93 -5.82
CA ASP A 28 -9.67 -18.38 -6.06
C ASP A 28 -10.93 -18.76 -6.88
N GLY A 29 -11.72 -17.77 -7.32
CA GLY A 29 -12.93 -17.97 -8.14
C GLY A 29 -14.22 -18.19 -7.34
N ASP A 30 -14.18 -18.05 -6.01
CA ASP A 30 -15.35 -18.15 -5.14
C ASP A 30 -15.88 -16.77 -4.73
N GLY A 31 -16.69 -16.18 -5.57
CA GLY A 31 -17.41 -14.92 -5.33
C GLY A 31 -18.88 -15.10 -4.89
N THR A 32 -19.28 -16.30 -4.46
CA THR A 32 -20.70 -16.65 -4.18
C THR A 32 -21.33 -15.84 -3.05
N ASP A 33 -20.53 -15.34 -2.12
CA ASP A 33 -21.01 -14.49 -1.00
C ASP A 33 -21.31 -13.04 -1.41
N LEU A 34 -20.95 -12.65 -2.64
CA LEU A 34 -21.15 -11.29 -3.13
C LEU A 34 -22.41 -11.21 -4.00
N ALA A 35 -23.37 -10.40 -3.56
CA ALA A 35 -24.56 -10.16 -4.37
C ALA A 35 -24.24 -9.23 -5.56
N PRO A 36 -24.74 -9.55 -6.77
CA PRO A 36 -24.66 -8.63 -7.91
C PRO A 36 -25.31 -7.29 -7.60
N ASN A 37 -24.68 -6.20 -8.08
CA ASN A 37 -25.21 -4.85 -7.90
C ASN A 37 -24.84 -3.97 -9.10
N PRO A 38 -25.83 -3.25 -9.71
CA PRO A 38 -25.59 -2.40 -10.87
C PRO A 38 -24.54 -1.29 -10.67
N SER A 39 -24.29 -0.90 -9.40
CA SER A 39 -23.25 0.07 -9.06
C SER A 39 -21.85 -0.44 -9.42
N VAL A 40 -21.63 -1.76 -9.40
CA VAL A 40 -20.35 -2.38 -9.76
C VAL A 40 -20.09 -2.22 -11.25
N ASP A 41 -21.09 -2.48 -12.10
CA ASP A 41 -21.00 -2.28 -13.55
C ASP A 41 -20.82 -0.79 -13.90
N ALA A 42 -21.54 0.10 -13.20
CA ALA A 42 -21.41 1.54 -13.40
C ALA A 42 -20.01 2.06 -13.00
N PHE A 43 -19.47 1.56 -11.91
CA PHE A 43 -18.08 1.84 -11.49
C PHE A 43 -17.07 1.37 -12.54
N TYR A 44 -17.19 0.10 -12.98
CA TYR A 44 -16.31 -0.47 -14.00
C TYR A 44 -16.35 0.31 -15.31
N ALA A 45 -17.55 0.68 -15.79
CA ALA A 45 -17.71 1.48 -17.00
C ALA A 45 -17.04 2.86 -16.87
N GLU A 46 -17.16 3.53 -15.72
CA GLU A 46 -16.52 4.84 -15.51
C GLU A 46 -14.99 4.72 -15.35
N LEU A 47 -14.50 3.66 -14.71
CA LEU A 47 -13.07 3.39 -14.56
C LEU A 47 -12.42 3.15 -15.93
N THR A 48 -13.03 2.28 -16.77
CA THR A 48 -12.52 1.93 -18.10
C THR A 48 -12.70 3.02 -19.15
N ALA A 49 -13.63 3.95 -18.93
CA ALA A 49 -13.73 5.17 -19.74
C ALA A 49 -12.55 6.14 -19.51
N ARG A 50 -11.91 6.10 -18.34
CA ARG A 50 -10.72 6.92 -18.03
C ARG A 50 -9.42 6.22 -18.42
N HIS A 51 -9.30 4.96 -18.11
CA HIS A 51 -8.16 4.10 -18.45
C HIS A 51 -8.70 2.83 -19.11
N PRO A 52 -8.62 2.74 -20.45
CA PRO A 52 -9.13 1.58 -21.18
C PRO A 52 -8.53 0.26 -20.71
N GLU A 53 -9.28 -0.83 -20.86
CA GLU A 53 -8.80 -2.19 -20.59
C GLU A 53 -7.55 -2.50 -21.41
N ILE A 54 -6.59 -3.19 -20.79
CA ILE A 54 -5.32 -3.53 -21.44
C ILE A 54 -5.51 -4.34 -22.73
N ASP A 55 -6.55 -5.16 -22.78
CA ASP A 55 -6.89 -5.99 -23.96
C ASP A 55 -7.48 -5.18 -25.12
N THR A 56 -7.91 -3.93 -24.88
CA THR A 56 -8.59 -3.10 -25.89
C THR A 56 -7.69 -2.04 -26.50
N ILE A 57 -6.49 -1.85 -25.96
CA ILE A 57 -5.56 -0.83 -26.42
C ILE A 57 -4.58 -1.37 -27.46
N PRO A 58 -4.06 -0.51 -28.38
CA PRO A 58 -3.00 -0.90 -29.29
C PRO A 58 -1.73 -1.34 -28.54
N GLU A 59 -1.06 -2.36 -29.04
CA GLU A 59 0.18 -2.91 -28.45
C GLU A 59 1.24 -1.84 -28.16
N LEU A 60 1.37 -0.85 -29.06
CA LEU A 60 2.29 0.28 -28.89
C LEU A 60 2.00 1.19 -27.69
N LYS A 61 0.82 1.07 -27.06
CA LYS A 61 0.39 1.87 -25.91
C LYS A 61 0.36 1.08 -24.60
N ILE A 62 0.71 -0.19 -24.61
CA ILE A 62 0.71 -1.04 -23.40
C ILE A 62 1.72 -0.52 -22.37
N ASP A 63 2.86 -0.01 -22.80
CA ASP A 63 3.90 0.54 -21.92
C ASP A 63 3.66 2.01 -21.52
N ASP A 64 2.61 2.65 -22.05
CA ASP A 64 2.18 3.99 -21.63
C ASP A 64 1.30 3.89 -20.39
N HIS A 65 1.95 3.84 -19.21
CA HIS A 65 1.24 3.69 -17.94
C HIS A 65 0.43 4.92 -17.50
N ASP A 66 0.56 6.06 -18.18
CA ASP A 66 -0.34 7.20 -17.98
C ASP A 66 -1.66 6.97 -18.71
N TYR A 67 -1.64 6.25 -19.82
CA TYR A 67 -2.82 5.87 -20.58
C TYR A 67 -3.47 4.60 -20.05
N CYS A 68 -2.68 3.55 -19.79
CA CYS A 68 -3.13 2.26 -19.27
C CYS A 68 -2.28 1.86 -18.06
N PRO A 69 -2.72 2.14 -16.83
CA PRO A 69 -1.95 1.81 -15.62
C PRO A 69 -2.07 0.34 -15.22
N TRP A 70 -2.83 -0.47 -15.96
CA TRP A 70 -3.11 -1.86 -15.62
C TRP A 70 -1.90 -2.75 -15.89
N SER A 71 -1.61 -3.69 -14.97
CA SER A 71 -0.59 -4.73 -15.13
C SER A 71 -1.14 -6.00 -15.78
N CYS A 72 -2.44 -6.18 -15.75
CA CYS A 72 -3.18 -7.24 -16.42
C CYS A 72 -4.63 -6.80 -16.65
N LYS A 73 -5.42 -7.65 -17.31
CA LYS A 73 -6.86 -7.45 -17.47
C LYS A 73 -7.53 -7.33 -16.10
N LEU A 74 -8.49 -6.41 -15.98
CA LEU A 74 -9.29 -6.27 -14.79
C LEU A 74 -10.22 -7.49 -14.64
N ASP A 75 -10.30 -8.05 -13.44
CA ASP A 75 -11.30 -9.08 -13.16
C ASP A 75 -12.62 -8.40 -12.79
N HIS A 76 -13.58 -8.45 -13.67
CA HIS A 76 -14.89 -7.81 -13.54
C HIS A 76 -16.01 -8.84 -13.57
N SER A 77 -16.87 -8.78 -12.56
CA SER A 77 -18.12 -9.50 -12.47
C SER A 77 -19.24 -8.56 -12.02
N PRO A 78 -20.53 -8.94 -12.12
CA PRO A 78 -21.62 -8.12 -11.61
C PRO A 78 -21.57 -7.84 -10.08
N SER A 79 -20.73 -8.55 -9.34
CA SER A 79 -20.63 -8.45 -7.88
C SER A 79 -19.36 -7.77 -7.39
N HIS A 80 -18.31 -7.70 -8.21
CA HIS A 80 -17.01 -7.13 -7.81
C HIS A 80 -16.13 -6.74 -8.99
N VAL A 81 -15.07 -5.96 -8.69
CA VAL A 81 -13.96 -5.69 -9.60
C VAL A 81 -12.65 -5.87 -8.85
N ILE A 82 -11.72 -6.70 -9.39
CA ILE A 82 -10.32 -6.74 -8.95
C ILE A 82 -9.49 -5.95 -9.96
N ILE A 83 -8.73 -5.00 -9.46
CA ILE A 83 -7.93 -4.07 -10.24
C ILE A 83 -6.47 -4.36 -9.96
N CYS A 84 -5.72 -4.75 -10.99
CA CYS A 84 -4.27 -4.97 -10.90
C CYS A 84 -3.57 -3.85 -11.66
N CYS A 85 -2.77 -3.03 -11.00
CA CYS A 85 -2.05 -1.93 -11.63
C CYS A 85 -0.52 -2.05 -11.45
N VAL A 86 0.23 -1.35 -12.29
CA VAL A 86 1.68 -1.27 -12.13
C VAL A 86 2.04 -0.47 -10.87
N TRP A 87 3.05 -0.92 -10.15
CA TRP A 87 3.44 -0.32 -8.87
C TRP A 87 3.75 1.18 -8.94
N SER A 88 4.32 1.65 -10.05
CA SER A 88 4.62 3.07 -10.27
C SER A 88 3.39 3.97 -10.29
N LYS A 89 2.20 3.42 -10.59
CA LYS A 89 0.92 4.12 -10.65
C LYS A 89 -0.01 3.79 -9.47
N ALA A 90 0.42 2.96 -8.54
CA ALA A 90 -0.41 2.48 -7.43
C ALA A 90 -1.07 3.60 -6.63
N SER A 91 -0.37 4.71 -6.36
CA SER A 91 -0.91 5.84 -5.62
C SER A 91 -2.02 6.58 -6.39
N ASP A 92 -1.79 6.84 -7.67
CA ASP A 92 -2.74 7.57 -8.52
C ASP A 92 -4.00 6.73 -8.75
N VAL A 93 -3.82 5.42 -9.04
CA VAL A 93 -4.91 4.46 -9.20
C VAL A 93 -5.69 4.29 -7.90
N HIS A 94 -5.02 4.19 -6.73
CA HIS A 94 -5.70 4.08 -5.44
C HIS A 94 -6.63 5.29 -5.20
N GLU A 95 -6.16 6.52 -5.40
CA GLU A 95 -6.99 7.70 -5.20
C GLU A 95 -8.14 7.78 -6.22
N LEU A 96 -7.91 7.42 -7.48
CA LEU A 96 -8.96 7.32 -8.49
C LEU A 96 -10.03 6.31 -8.10
N VAL A 97 -9.62 5.08 -7.79
CA VAL A 97 -10.52 3.97 -7.40
C VAL A 97 -11.31 4.34 -6.15
N LYS A 98 -10.68 4.95 -5.16
CA LYS A 98 -11.32 5.38 -3.92
C LYS A 98 -12.40 6.45 -4.15
N VAL A 99 -12.13 7.42 -5.01
CA VAL A 99 -13.12 8.45 -5.40
C VAL A 99 -14.30 7.82 -6.14
N LEU A 100 -14.02 6.95 -7.11
CA LEU A 100 -15.06 6.29 -7.89
C LEU A 100 -15.88 5.29 -7.05
N ALA A 101 -15.23 4.47 -6.22
CA ALA A 101 -15.90 3.53 -5.32
C ALA A 101 -16.88 4.29 -4.41
N ARG A 102 -16.43 5.40 -3.79
CA ARG A 102 -17.30 6.24 -2.96
C ARG A 102 -18.47 6.83 -3.74
N LYS A 103 -18.24 7.31 -4.97
CA LYS A 103 -19.28 7.87 -5.85
C LYS A 103 -20.38 6.85 -6.16
N HIS A 104 -19.98 5.59 -6.40
CA HIS A 104 -20.89 4.49 -6.73
C HIS A 104 -21.42 3.70 -5.51
N GLY A 105 -21.09 4.13 -4.29
CA GLY A 105 -21.57 3.47 -3.08
C GLY A 105 -20.90 2.12 -2.82
N LEU A 106 -19.66 1.92 -3.29
CA LEU A 106 -18.90 0.68 -3.18
C LEU A 106 -17.84 0.75 -2.08
N ALA A 107 -17.50 -0.40 -1.50
CA ALA A 107 -16.35 -0.56 -0.63
C ALA A 107 -15.10 -0.83 -1.45
N LEU A 108 -13.96 -0.35 -0.95
CA LEU A 108 -12.63 -0.57 -1.50
C LEU A 108 -11.77 -1.25 -0.45
N TYR A 109 -11.20 -2.42 -0.77
CA TYR A 109 -10.16 -3.08 0.00
C TYR A 109 -8.81 -2.93 -0.70
N ASP A 110 -7.81 -2.52 0.08
CA ASP A 110 -6.41 -2.44 -0.33
C ASP A 110 -5.63 -3.55 0.38
N PRO A 111 -5.24 -4.64 -0.32
CA PRO A 111 -4.49 -5.75 0.26
C PRO A 111 -3.11 -5.36 0.78
N GLN A 112 -2.47 -4.32 0.22
CA GLN A 112 -1.13 -3.91 0.63
C GLN A 112 -1.13 -3.25 2.01
N SER A 113 -2.19 -2.50 2.33
CA SER A 113 -2.39 -1.85 3.64
C SER A 113 -3.33 -2.61 4.57
N GLU A 114 -3.95 -3.71 4.08
CA GLU A 114 -4.99 -4.47 4.79
C GLU A 114 -6.13 -3.56 5.28
N ARG A 115 -6.56 -2.64 4.43
CA ARG A 115 -7.52 -1.60 4.79
C ARG A 115 -8.75 -1.62 3.90
N VAL A 116 -9.91 -1.53 4.55
CA VAL A 116 -11.20 -1.31 3.88
C VAL A 116 -11.60 0.15 4.01
N SER A 117 -12.07 0.75 2.93
CA SER A 117 -12.69 2.08 2.90
C SER A 117 -14.14 1.95 2.43
N TYR A 118 -15.07 2.51 3.18
CA TYR A 118 -16.51 2.46 2.89
C TYR A 118 -17.03 3.76 2.27
N PRO A 119 -18.19 3.72 1.57
CA PRO A 119 -18.78 4.89 0.93
C PRO A 119 -19.09 6.04 1.88
N ASP A 120 -19.44 5.73 3.14
CA ASP A 120 -19.72 6.69 4.21
C ASP A 120 -18.47 7.42 4.74
N GLY A 121 -17.29 7.03 4.24
CA GLY A 121 -15.99 7.57 4.66
C GLY A 121 -15.38 6.84 5.87
N SER A 122 -16.09 5.86 6.45
CA SER A 122 -15.53 5.01 7.50
C SER A 122 -14.43 4.10 6.92
N THR A 123 -13.50 3.70 7.77
CA THR A 123 -12.41 2.81 7.38
C THR A 123 -12.20 1.75 8.44
N CYS A 124 -11.98 0.51 8.03
CA CYS A 124 -11.62 -0.60 8.89
C CYS A 124 -10.25 -1.14 8.46
N GLY A 125 -9.42 -1.51 9.42
CA GLY A 125 -8.11 -2.09 9.15
C GLY A 125 -6.98 -1.44 9.92
N SER A 126 -5.88 -2.16 10.00
CA SER A 126 -4.65 -1.66 10.60
C SER A 126 -4.06 -0.58 9.68
N VAL A 127 -4.10 0.66 10.12
CA VAL A 127 -3.07 1.58 9.67
C VAL A 127 -1.76 0.96 10.19
N LYS A 128 -0.95 0.34 9.35
CA LYS A 128 0.46 0.10 9.67
C LYS A 128 1.02 1.49 9.97
N LYS A 129 0.95 1.86 11.24
CA LYS A 129 1.43 3.15 11.71
C LYS A 129 2.93 3.10 11.50
N GLY A 130 3.36 3.57 10.34
CA GLY A 130 4.77 3.83 10.12
C GLY A 130 5.27 4.61 11.34
N MET A 131 6.49 4.37 11.76
CA MET A 131 7.09 5.08 12.90
C MET A 131 6.80 6.58 12.73
N SER A 132 6.17 7.21 13.72
CA SER A 132 5.82 8.62 13.64
C SER A 132 7.08 9.45 13.36
N ARG A 133 6.94 10.56 12.64
CA ARG A 133 8.08 11.44 12.33
C ARG A 133 8.87 11.80 13.61
N THR A 134 8.17 12.10 14.69
CA THR A 134 8.77 12.36 16.00
C THR A 134 9.52 11.16 16.56
N ALA A 135 8.95 9.94 16.49
CA ALA A 135 9.63 8.73 16.93
C ALA A 135 10.86 8.41 16.07
N ALA A 136 10.80 8.66 14.74
CA ALA A 136 11.95 8.50 13.85
C ALA A 136 13.08 9.49 14.19
N TRP A 137 12.74 10.75 14.48
CA TRP A 137 13.71 11.75 14.93
C TRP A 137 14.34 11.39 16.28
N VAL A 138 13.54 10.99 17.25
CA VAL A 138 14.02 10.61 18.59
C VAL A 138 14.95 9.39 18.49
N LEU A 139 14.55 8.34 17.78
CA LEU A 139 15.35 7.14 17.62
C LEU A 139 16.65 7.42 16.85
N GLY A 140 16.60 8.21 15.77
CA GLY A 140 17.76 8.62 15.00
C GLY A 140 18.75 9.44 15.83
N SER A 141 18.27 10.38 16.64
CA SER A 141 19.11 11.17 17.54
C SER A 141 19.75 10.33 18.63
N PHE A 142 19.00 9.36 19.19
CA PHE A 142 19.51 8.47 20.24
C PHE A 142 20.61 7.54 19.72
N THR A 143 20.43 6.97 18.52
CA THR A 143 21.45 6.11 17.91
C THR A 143 22.71 6.89 17.53
N LEU A 144 22.58 8.13 17.08
CA LEU A 144 23.73 8.99 16.80
C LEU A 144 24.50 9.37 18.07
N LEU A 145 23.80 9.76 19.14
CA LEU A 145 24.40 10.06 20.43
C LEU A 145 25.16 8.85 20.99
N PHE A 146 24.57 7.66 20.88
CA PHE A 146 25.19 6.42 21.33
C PHE A 146 26.48 6.11 20.55
N ALA A 147 26.48 6.34 19.21
CA ALA A 147 27.68 6.18 18.39
C ALA A 147 28.80 7.14 18.85
N VAL A 148 28.48 8.39 19.15
CA VAL A 148 29.44 9.38 19.66
C VAL A 148 30.04 8.95 21.02
N ILE A 149 29.18 8.47 21.93
CA ILE A 149 29.61 7.98 23.25
C ILE A 149 30.57 6.79 23.10
N LEU A 150 30.28 5.83 22.21
CA LEU A 150 31.15 4.68 21.94
C LEU A 150 32.53 5.10 21.45
N VAL A 151 32.59 6.02 20.49
CA VAL A 151 33.87 6.52 19.96
C VAL A 151 34.64 7.32 21.02
N TYR A 152 33.94 8.11 21.83
CA TYR A 152 34.56 8.88 22.90
C TYR A 152 35.12 7.98 24.02
N SER A 153 34.36 6.95 24.43
CA SER A 153 34.78 6.00 25.46
C SER A 153 36.03 5.23 25.03
N GLU A 154 36.14 4.84 23.75
CA GLU A 154 37.33 4.16 23.22
C GLU A 154 38.55 5.08 23.18
N ARG A 155 38.39 6.38 22.97
CA ARG A 155 39.50 7.35 23.08
C ARG A 155 40.02 7.53 24.51
N MET A 156 39.12 7.46 25.50
CA MET A 156 39.47 7.68 26.88
C MET A 156 40.04 6.41 27.58
N ALA A 157 39.56 5.25 27.21
CA ALA A 157 40.00 3.96 27.75
C ALA A 157 40.05 2.91 26.63
N PRO A 158 41.15 2.81 25.86
CA PRO A 158 41.24 1.92 24.72
C PRO A 158 40.98 0.46 25.11
N SER A 159 40.01 -0.17 24.41
CA SER A 159 39.67 -1.57 24.64
C SER A 159 40.65 -2.52 23.92
N ARG A 160 40.59 -3.81 24.26
CA ARG A 160 41.38 -4.85 23.57
C ARG A 160 40.85 -5.17 22.15
N ALA A 161 39.67 -4.63 21.79
CA ALA A 161 39.00 -4.90 20.52
C ALA A 161 38.40 -3.64 19.89
N PRO A 162 39.21 -2.58 19.57
CA PRO A 162 38.73 -1.31 19.09
C PRO A 162 37.97 -1.43 17.77
N LEU A 163 38.32 -2.38 16.90
CA LEU A 163 37.65 -2.62 15.63
C LEU A 163 36.16 -2.92 15.81
N ILE A 164 35.78 -3.71 16.82
CA ILE A 164 34.39 -4.06 17.08
C ILE A 164 33.59 -2.81 17.45
N ILE A 165 34.14 -1.92 18.28
CA ILE A 165 33.49 -0.67 18.70
C ILE A 165 33.24 0.25 17.51
N TYR A 166 34.22 0.40 16.62
CA TYR A 166 34.07 1.23 15.42
C TYR A 166 33.05 0.63 14.44
N VAL A 167 32.99 -0.69 14.30
CA VAL A 167 31.94 -1.36 13.48
C VAL A 167 30.55 -1.11 14.05
N PHE A 168 30.36 -1.24 15.39
CA PHE A 168 29.08 -0.94 16.02
C PHE A 168 28.69 0.54 15.90
N ALA A 169 29.63 1.46 16.09
CA ALA A 169 29.40 2.89 15.90
C ALA A 169 28.96 3.20 14.45
N GLY A 170 29.59 2.58 13.45
CA GLY A 170 29.22 2.70 12.05
C GLY A 170 27.80 2.19 11.76
N LEU A 171 27.42 1.04 12.35
CA LEU A 171 26.05 0.52 12.24
C LEU A 171 25.00 1.45 12.87
N CYS A 172 25.31 2.06 14.03
CA CYS A 172 24.43 3.04 14.66
C CYS A 172 24.24 4.28 13.79
N VAL A 173 25.28 4.77 13.12
CA VAL A 173 25.17 5.90 12.17
C VAL A 173 24.31 5.53 10.97
N LEU A 174 24.47 4.33 10.40
CA LEU A 174 23.63 3.85 9.30
C LEU A 174 22.15 3.77 9.70
N LEU A 175 21.84 3.23 10.87
CA LEU A 175 20.48 3.19 11.41
C LEU A 175 19.91 4.59 11.62
N ALA A 176 20.68 5.55 12.12
CA ALA A 176 20.26 6.94 12.27
C ALA A 176 19.90 7.56 10.91
N VAL A 177 20.70 7.34 9.88
CA VAL A 177 20.43 7.82 8.51
C VAL A 177 19.12 7.23 7.97
N VAL A 178 18.86 5.93 8.18
CA VAL A 178 17.60 5.30 7.77
C VAL A 178 16.42 5.92 8.49
N CYS A 179 16.49 6.13 9.80
CA CYS A 179 15.45 6.76 10.61
C CYS A 179 15.17 8.19 10.13
N PHE A 180 16.19 9.00 9.89
CA PHE A 180 16.02 10.36 9.38
C PHE A 180 15.43 10.38 7.97
N ARG A 181 15.81 9.45 7.10
CA ARG A 181 15.22 9.34 5.76
C ARG A 181 13.75 8.95 5.79
N GLN A 182 13.32 8.12 6.76
CA GLN A 182 11.90 7.83 6.97
C GLN A 182 11.12 9.02 7.54
N ALA A 183 11.74 9.86 8.35
CA ALA A 183 11.12 11.07 8.90
C ALA A 183 10.91 12.18 7.86
N TRP A 184 11.65 12.15 6.74
CA TRP A 184 11.56 13.14 5.65
C TRP A 184 10.61 12.72 4.52
N ARG A 185 10.14 11.47 4.50
CA ARG A 185 9.09 10.97 3.60
C ARG A 185 7.71 11.11 4.27
#